data_2f5e9ce2017af8ab8271d7e649ce216e
#
_entry.id   2f5e9ce2017af8ab8271d7e649ce216e
#
_cell.length_a   1.000
_cell.length_b   1.000
_cell.length_c   1.000
_cell.angle_alpha   90.00
_cell.angle_beta   90.00
_cell.angle_gamma   90.00
#
_symmetry.space_group_name_H-M   'P 1'
#
loop_
_entity.id
_entity.type
_entity.pdbx_description
1 polymer ?
#
loop_
_entity_poly.entity_id
_entity_poly.type
_entity_poly.pdbx_seq_one_letter_code
_entity_poly.pdbx_strand_id
1 'polypeptide(L)'
;MRNQAIKISLFINYFVFAILLNSVGIVMLKSQKVYGVDEVAASTLELFKDMPIAIFSFLIASFLPRIGYKRAMLAALAIVTLASISMYFGNSFSSAKLLFAAVGVSFALIKVSVYSVIGLVTADEKAHNSLMSNVEGVFMFGVALAYFLFPAFNTPDDPNGWLNVYWLLAGLSVVSFVFLYRAEFDEGDEIPGADLKEDFLAMFKLLSRVLVIVFIFSAFLFVMIEQGIMTWLPTFNDRVLKLPPDLENIAIMLSSILA
;
A
#
# COMPACT_ATOMS: atom_id res chain seq x y z
N MET A 1 -6.64 20.80 -18.22
CA MET A 1 -6.54 19.38 -18.56
C MET A 1 -5.25 18.72 -18.02
N ARG A 2 -4.09 19.43 -18.04
CA ARG A 2 -2.77 18.91 -17.59
C ARG A 2 -2.78 18.41 -16.13
N ASN A 3 -3.35 19.18 -15.19
CA ASN A 3 -3.42 18.82 -13.77
C ASN A 3 -4.45 17.72 -13.44
N GLN A 4 -5.37 17.38 -14.36
CA GLN A 4 -6.38 16.35 -14.09
C GLN A 4 -5.81 14.94 -14.26
N ALA A 5 -4.98 14.71 -15.29
CA ALA A 5 -4.39 13.40 -15.54
C ALA A 5 -3.51 12.95 -14.37
N ILE A 6 -2.73 13.87 -13.78
CA ILE A 6 -1.92 13.55 -12.62
C ILE A 6 -2.79 13.25 -11.39
N LYS A 7 -3.82 14.05 -11.12
CA LYS A 7 -4.73 13.79 -10.00
C LYS A 7 -5.41 12.44 -10.11
N ILE A 8 -5.90 12.09 -11.32
CA ILE A 8 -6.50 10.77 -11.59
C ILE A 8 -5.49 9.66 -11.32
N SER A 9 -4.25 9.81 -11.79
CA SER A 9 -3.19 8.83 -11.52
C SER A 9 -2.91 8.68 -10.02
N LEU A 10 -2.84 9.78 -9.26
CA LEU A 10 -2.65 9.72 -7.81
C LEU A 10 -3.78 8.95 -7.12
N PHE A 11 -5.04 9.21 -7.49
CA PHE A 11 -6.20 8.50 -6.94
C PHE A 11 -6.16 6.99 -7.27
N ILE A 12 -5.90 6.62 -8.53
CA ILE A 12 -5.81 5.21 -8.91
C ILE A 12 -4.64 4.53 -8.20
N ASN A 13 -3.49 5.19 -8.09
CA ASN A 13 -2.33 4.68 -7.36
C ASN A 13 -2.71 4.33 -5.92
N TYR A 14 -3.26 5.29 -5.18
CA TYR A 14 -3.61 5.09 -3.78
C TYR A 14 -4.69 4.03 -3.61
N PHE A 15 -5.67 3.99 -4.52
CA PHE A 15 -6.71 2.97 -4.52
C PHE A 15 -6.14 1.56 -4.68
N VAL A 16 -5.27 1.34 -5.67
CA VAL A 16 -4.65 0.02 -5.92
C VAL A 16 -3.77 -0.40 -4.74
N PHE A 17 -2.96 0.51 -4.23
CA PHE A 17 -2.09 0.21 -3.10
C PHE A 17 -2.87 0.00 -1.80
N ALA A 18 -3.99 0.68 -1.59
CA ALA A 18 -4.88 0.44 -0.46
C ALA A 18 -5.40 -1.01 -0.46
N ILE A 19 -5.85 -1.50 -1.61
CA ILE A 19 -6.32 -2.87 -1.76
C ILE A 19 -5.18 -3.87 -1.50
N LEU A 20 -4.03 -3.67 -2.13
CA LEU A 20 -2.88 -4.58 -2.01
C LEU A 20 -2.36 -4.66 -0.58
N LEU A 21 -2.15 -3.52 0.08
CA LEU A 21 -1.61 -3.47 1.45
C LEU A 21 -2.54 -4.12 2.47
N ASN A 22 -3.85 -3.85 2.34
CA ASN A 22 -4.84 -4.32 3.31
C ASN A 22 -5.41 -5.70 2.99
N SER A 23 -5.01 -6.30 1.88
CA SER A 23 -5.33 -7.68 1.54
C SER A 23 -4.51 -8.72 2.32
N VAL A 24 -3.48 -8.30 3.04
CA VAL A 24 -2.54 -9.23 3.70
C VAL A 24 -3.24 -10.21 4.62
N GLY A 25 -4.18 -9.77 5.46
CA GLY A 25 -4.94 -10.65 6.36
C GLY A 25 -5.77 -11.69 5.60
N ILE A 26 -6.39 -11.30 4.47
CA ILE A 26 -7.13 -12.21 3.59
C ILE A 26 -6.18 -13.24 2.96
N VAL A 27 -5.03 -12.78 2.46
CA VAL A 27 -4.02 -13.67 1.84
C VAL A 27 -3.39 -14.59 2.87
N MET A 28 -3.22 -14.16 4.12
CA MET A 28 -2.79 -15.01 5.24
C MET A 28 -3.78 -16.15 5.45
N LEU A 29 -5.07 -15.84 5.57
CA LEU A 29 -6.14 -16.84 5.71
C LEU A 29 -6.19 -17.79 4.50
N LYS A 30 -6.10 -17.27 3.28
CA LYS A 30 -6.03 -18.09 2.05
C LYS A 30 -4.79 -18.98 2.01
N SER A 31 -3.64 -18.45 2.42
CA SER A 31 -2.39 -19.23 2.47
C SER A 31 -2.49 -20.41 3.42
N GLN A 32 -3.15 -20.23 4.57
CA GLN A 32 -3.40 -21.34 5.51
C GLN A 32 -4.35 -22.39 4.90
N LYS A 33 -5.44 -21.96 4.24
CA LYS A 33 -6.44 -22.86 3.67
C LYS A 33 -5.96 -23.57 2.41
N VAL A 34 -5.26 -22.88 1.51
CA VAL A 34 -4.89 -23.38 0.17
C VAL A 34 -3.49 -23.99 0.17
N TYR A 35 -2.52 -23.36 0.83
CA TYR A 35 -1.12 -23.82 0.83
C TYR A 35 -0.76 -24.62 2.08
N GLY A 36 -1.68 -24.78 3.05
CA GLY A 36 -1.46 -25.58 4.24
C GLY A 36 -0.39 -25.05 5.19
N VAL A 37 -0.05 -23.77 5.12
CA VAL A 37 0.93 -23.15 6.04
C VAL A 37 0.28 -22.88 7.40
N ASP A 38 1.08 -22.94 8.47
CA ASP A 38 0.61 -22.62 9.81
C ASP A 38 0.46 -21.09 10.01
N GLU A 39 -0.11 -20.68 11.13
CA GLU A 39 -0.37 -19.28 11.45
C GLU A 39 0.92 -18.47 11.59
N VAL A 40 1.98 -19.07 12.14
CA VAL A 40 3.27 -18.43 12.34
C VAL A 40 3.94 -18.16 10.99
N ALA A 41 3.92 -19.15 10.09
CA ALA A 41 4.42 -18.96 8.74
C ALA A 41 3.59 -17.91 7.99
N ALA A 42 2.25 -17.97 8.07
CA ALA A 42 1.37 -17.00 7.41
C ALA A 42 1.62 -15.57 7.88
N SER A 43 1.87 -15.35 9.18
CA SER A 43 2.16 -14.02 9.73
C SER A 43 3.44 -13.38 9.17
N THR A 44 4.36 -14.17 8.60
CA THR A 44 5.54 -13.63 7.94
C THR A 44 5.22 -12.75 6.73
N LEU A 45 4.01 -12.85 6.15
CA LEU A 45 3.59 -11.96 5.05
C LEU A 45 3.56 -10.49 5.47
N GLU A 46 3.15 -10.20 6.73
CA GLU A 46 3.25 -8.85 7.31
C GLU A 46 4.71 -8.37 7.34
N LEU A 47 5.61 -9.22 7.80
CA LEU A 47 7.03 -8.89 7.84
C LEU A 47 7.58 -8.57 6.45
N PHE A 48 7.20 -9.39 5.45
CA PHE A 48 7.60 -9.17 4.05
C PHE A 48 7.00 -7.89 3.44
N LYS A 49 5.86 -7.40 3.96
CA LYS A 49 5.25 -6.13 3.59
C LYS A 49 5.91 -4.95 4.32
N ASP A 50 5.97 -4.99 5.63
CA ASP A 50 6.26 -3.83 6.47
C ASP A 50 7.75 -3.53 6.60
N MET A 51 8.61 -4.56 6.61
CA MET A 51 10.07 -4.36 6.61
C MET A 51 10.56 -3.59 5.36
N PRO A 52 10.17 -3.96 4.13
CA PRO A 52 10.50 -3.15 2.97
C PRO A 52 9.93 -1.73 3.04
N ILE A 53 8.69 -1.53 3.51
CA ILE A 53 8.13 -0.19 3.69
C ILE A 53 9.05 0.64 4.60
N ALA A 54 9.40 0.11 5.76
CA ALA A 54 10.21 0.82 6.75
C ALA A 54 11.59 1.16 6.21
N ILE A 55 12.31 0.18 5.65
CA ILE A 55 13.67 0.35 5.14
C ILE A 55 13.70 1.31 3.94
N PHE A 56 12.83 1.05 2.95
CA PHE A 56 12.84 1.84 1.73
C PHE A 56 12.25 3.23 1.90
N SER A 57 11.25 3.45 2.76
CA SER A 57 10.75 4.80 3.04
C SER A 57 11.84 5.71 3.60
N PHE A 58 12.67 5.17 4.47
CA PHE A 58 13.78 5.90 5.04
C PHE A 58 14.88 6.23 4.01
N LEU A 59 15.25 5.23 3.20
CA LEU A 59 16.26 5.41 2.16
C LEU A 59 15.77 6.34 1.03
N ILE A 60 14.55 6.13 0.56
CA ILE A 60 13.97 6.83 -0.60
C ILE A 60 13.81 8.32 -0.34
N ALA A 61 13.48 8.74 0.87
CA ALA A 61 13.29 10.15 1.20
C ALA A 61 14.50 11.01 0.78
N SER A 62 15.71 10.48 0.89
CA SER A 62 16.93 11.18 0.49
C SER A 62 17.26 11.08 -1.00
N PHE A 63 16.83 10.03 -1.69
CA PHE A 63 17.16 9.79 -3.10
C PHE A 63 16.10 10.29 -4.08
N LEU A 64 14.84 10.38 -3.62
CA LEU A 64 13.70 10.62 -4.47
C LEU A 64 13.77 11.94 -5.26
N PRO A 65 14.21 13.08 -4.67
CA PRO A 65 14.36 14.33 -5.42
C PRO A 65 15.35 14.25 -6.58
N ARG A 66 16.31 13.30 -6.51
CA ARG A 66 17.32 13.10 -7.56
C ARG A 66 16.86 12.16 -8.68
N ILE A 67 16.03 11.17 -8.35
CA ILE A 67 15.50 10.20 -9.33
C ILE A 67 14.30 10.81 -10.08
N GLY A 68 13.59 11.72 -9.44
CA GLY A 68 12.32 12.30 -9.90
C GLY A 68 11.12 11.50 -9.42
N TYR A 69 10.10 12.21 -8.94
CA TYR A 69 8.89 11.61 -8.36
C TYR A 69 8.10 10.79 -9.37
N LYS A 70 7.98 11.29 -10.60
CA LYS A 70 7.27 10.58 -11.69
C LYS A 70 7.94 9.25 -12.03
N ARG A 71 9.27 9.25 -12.17
CA ARG A 71 10.04 8.03 -12.48
C ARG A 71 9.92 7.00 -11.36
N ALA A 72 9.97 7.44 -10.11
CA ALA A 72 9.81 6.57 -8.96
C ALA A 72 8.41 5.94 -8.90
N MET A 73 7.34 6.71 -9.14
CA MET A 73 5.98 6.19 -9.20
C MET A 73 5.79 5.22 -10.37
N LEU A 74 6.35 5.50 -11.55
CA LEU A 74 6.29 4.59 -12.70
C LEU A 74 7.02 3.28 -12.41
N ALA A 75 8.19 3.34 -11.78
CA ALA A 75 8.92 2.14 -11.36
C ALA A 75 8.12 1.31 -10.35
N ALA A 76 7.50 1.95 -9.36
CA ALA A 76 6.66 1.30 -8.37
C ALA A 76 5.46 0.58 -9.00
N LEU A 77 4.78 1.23 -9.95
CA LEU A 77 3.67 0.63 -10.68
C LEU A 77 4.09 -0.55 -11.55
N ALA A 78 5.26 -0.46 -12.20
CA ALA A 78 5.81 -1.58 -12.96
C ALA A 78 6.14 -2.78 -12.06
N ILE A 79 6.79 -2.54 -10.91
CA ILE A 79 7.14 -3.56 -9.94
C ILE A 79 5.88 -4.27 -9.43
N VAL A 80 4.86 -3.51 -8.99
CA VAL A 80 3.64 -4.10 -8.43
C VAL A 80 2.80 -4.82 -9.49
N THR A 81 2.81 -4.35 -10.74
CA THR A 81 2.17 -5.04 -11.85
C THR A 81 2.80 -6.41 -12.10
N LEU A 82 4.13 -6.45 -12.21
CA LEU A 82 4.86 -7.70 -12.41
C LEU A 82 4.69 -8.65 -11.23
N ALA A 83 4.70 -8.14 -9.99
CA ALA A 83 4.48 -8.93 -8.79
C ALA A 83 3.07 -9.53 -8.74
N SER A 84 2.05 -8.76 -9.12
CA SER A 84 0.66 -9.24 -9.21
C SER A 84 0.52 -10.35 -10.25
N ILE A 85 1.11 -10.19 -11.43
CA ILE A 85 1.14 -11.22 -12.47
C ILE A 85 1.90 -12.46 -11.98
N SER A 86 3.05 -12.28 -11.33
CA SER A 86 3.83 -13.39 -10.79
C SER A 86 3.11 -14.16 -9.69
N MET A 87 2.27 -13.50 -8.89
CA MET A 87 1.44 -14.15 -7.88
C MET A 87 0.42 -15.09 -8.52
N TYR A 88 -0.23 -14.67 -9.58
CA TYR A 88 -1.20 -15.50 -10.30
C TYR A 88 -0.57 -16.78 -10.84
N PHE A 89 0.56 -16.67 -11.55
CA PHE A 89 1.23 -17.83 -12.13
C PHE A 89 1.99 -18.67 -11.11
N GLY A 90 2.56 -18.04 -10.08
CA GLY A 90 3.35 -18.73 -9.06
C GLY A 90 2.52 -19.55 -8.08
N ASN A 91 1.28 -19.13 -7.81
CA ASN A 91 0.28 -19.81 -6.97
C ASN A 91 0.90 -20.57 -5.80
N SER A 92 1.67 -19.86 -4.98
CA SER A 92 2.41 -20.47 -3.87
C SER A 92 2.61 -19.45 -2.74
N PHE A 93 2.89 -19.95 -1.55
CA PHE A 93 3.22 -19.09 -0.41
C PHE A 93 4.49 -18.25 -0.65
N SER A 94 5.46 -18.79 -1.38
CA SER A 94 6.68 -18.05 -1.77
C SER A 94 6.35 -16.89 -2.71
N SER A 95 5.41 -17.08 -3.64
CA SER A 95 4.92 -16.01 -4.52
C SER A 95 4.20 -14.93 -3.74
N ALA A 96 3.43 -15.30 -2.70
CA ALA A 96 2.79 -14.33 -1.81
C ALA A 96 3.83 -13.49 -1.03
N LYS A 97 4.90 -14.10 -0.52
CA LYS A 97 6.01 -13.36 0.11
C LYS A 97 6.66 -12.37 -0.86
N LEU A 98 6.93 -12.80 -2.10
CA LEU A 98 7.52 -11.95 -3.13
C LEU A 98 6.58 -10.79 -3.47
N LEU A 99 5.28 -11.07 -3.62
CA LEU A 99 4.27 -10.04 -3.85
C LEU A 99 4.29 -8.97 -2.75
N PHE A 100 4.21 -9.37 -1.48
CA PHE A 100 4.16 -8.40 -0.38
C PHE A 100 5.48 -7.65 -0.21
N ALA A 101 6.63 -8.27 -0.47
CA ALA A 101 7.90 -7.55 -0.52
C ALA A 101 7.92 -6.49 -1.64
N ALA A 102 7.45 -6.84 -2.83
CA ALA A 102 7.33 -5.91 -3.95
C ALA A 102 6.31 -4.79 -3.68
N VAL A 103 5.16 -5.10 -3.07
CA VAL A 103 4.15 -4.12 -2.64
C VAL A 103 4.77 -3.16 -1.62
N GLY A 104 5.51 -3.66 -0.63
CA GLY A 104 6.16 -2.83 0.38
C GLY A 104 7.17 -1.84 -0.21
N VAL A 105 8.07 -2.30 -1.07
CA VAL A 105 9.02 -1.43 -1.79
C VAL A 105 8.29 -0.40 -2.64
N SER A 106 7.31 -0.85 -3.41
CA SER A 106 6.55 0.02 -4.31
C SER A 106 5.74 1.06 -3.55
N PHE A 107 5.13 0.68 -2.42
CA PHE A 107 4.36 1.61 -1.61
C PHE A 107 5.25 2.69 -0.97
N ALA A 108 6.46 2.34 -0.52
CA ALA A 108 7.42 3.33 -0.04
C ALA A 108 7.72 4.39 -1.10
N LEU A 109 7.96 3.97 -2.36
CA LEU A 109 8.16 4.87 -3.50
C LEU A 109 6.91 5.75 -3.77
N ILE A 110 5.73 5.13 -3.80
CA ILE A 110 4.47 5.83 -4.10
C ILE A 110 4.13 6.83 -3.00
N LYS A 111 4.17 6.45 -1.73
CA LYS A 111 3.74 7.30 -0.62
C LYS A 111 4.55 8.60 -0.57
N VAL A 112 5.87 8.52 -0.60
CA VAL A 112 6.73 9.71 -0.55
C VAL A 112 6.55 10.55 -1.82
N SER A 113 6.48 9.91 -3.00
CA SER A 113 6.29 10.63 -4.27
C SER A 113 4.94 11.35 -4.34
N VAL A 114 3.86 10.71 -3.94
CA VAL A 114 2.51 11.28 -3.98
C VAL A 114 2.42 12.51 -3.09
N TYR A 115 2.91 12.44 -1.85
CA TYR A 115 2.89 13.58 -0.94
C TYR A 115 3.71 14.77 -1.48
N SER A 116 4.88 14.48 -2.07
CA SER A 116 5.70 15.51 -2.70
C SER A 116 5.00 16.12 -3.91
N VAL A 117 4.42 15.29 -4.79
CA VAL A 117 3.69 15.77 -5.99
C VAL A 117 2.45 16.58 -5.62
N ILE A 118 1.71 16.20 -4.56
CA ILE A 118 0.59 17.01 -4.08
C ILE A 118 1.07 18.44 -3.76
N GLY A 119 2.21 18.59 -3.08
CA GLY A 119 2.82 19.90 -2.81
C GLY A 119 3.15 20.68 -4.07
N LEU A 120 3.65 20.01 -5.12
CA LEU A 120 4.03 20.66 -6.39
C LEU A 120 2.84 21.06 -7.27
N VAL A 121 1.72 20.35 -7.20
CA VAL A 121 0.55 20.58 -8.08
C VAL A 121 -0.55 21.43 -7.44
N THR A 122 -0.39 21.85 -6.19
CA THR A 122 -1.33 22.69 -5.45
C THR A 122 -0.79 24.08 -5.28
N ALA A 123 -1.66 25.08 -5.45
CA ALA A 123 -1.26 26.49 -5.44
C ALA A 123 -1.23 27.10 -4.03
N ASP A 124 -1.99 26.54 -3.09
CA ASP A 124 -2.15 27.04 -1.74
C ASP A 124 -2.40 25.90 -0.74
N GLU A 125 -2.32 26.24 0.54
CA GLU A 125 -2.48 25.27 1.65
C GLU A 125 -3.87 24.63 1.66
N LYS A 126 -4.92 25.37 1.29
CA LYS A 126 -6.29 24.84 1.25
C LYS A 126 -6.45 23.80 0.15
N ALA A 127 -5.90 24.07 -1.03
CA ALA A 127 -5.88 23.12 -2.15
C ALA A 127 -5.03 21.89 -1.83
N HIS A 128 -3.89 22.09 -1.13
CA HIS A 128 -3.05 21.01 -0.66
C HIS A 128 -3.80 20.08 0.30
N ASN A 129 -4.37 20.63 1.35
CA ASN A 129 -5.11 19.87 2.36
C ASN A 129 -6.33 19.16 1.76
N SER A 130 -7.05 19.82 0.83
CA SER A 130 -8.18 19.20 0.13
C SER A 130 -7.76 18.04 -0.74
N LEU A 131 -6.69 18.16 -1.53
CA LEU A 131 -6.21 17.08 -2.39
C LEU A 131 -5.67 15.91 -1.55
N MET A 132 -4.93 16.19 -0.47
CA MET A 132 -4.44 15.20 0.48
C MET A 132 -5.61 14.40 1.07
N SER A 133 -6.61 15.09 1.63
CA SER A 133 -7.78 14.45 2.22
C SER A 133 -8.56 13.60 1.22
N ASN A 134 -8.68 14.04 -0.03
CA ASN A 134 -9.35 13.27 -1.07
C ASN A 134 -8.55 12.00 -1.45
N VAL A 135 -7.22 12.09 -1.51
CA VAL A 135 -6.35 10.93 -1.80
C VAL A 135 -6.45 9.91 -0.67
N GLU A 136 -6.40 10.36 0.59
CA GLU A 136 -6.59 9.49 1.76
C GLU A 136 -8.02 8.91 1.81
N GLY A 137 -9.04 9.67 1.46
CA GLY A 137 -10.42 9.18 1.36
C GLY A 137 -10.57 8.05 0.34
N VAL A 138 -9.91 8.19 -0.83
CA VAL A 138 -9.87 7.12 -1.85
C VAL A 138 -9.09 5.91 -1.35
N PHE A 139 -8.02 6.11 -0.56
CA PHE A 139 -7.30 5.03 0.09
C PHE A 139 -8.23 4.25 1.04
N MET A 140 -8.94 4.93 1.94
CA MET A 140 -9.88 4.29 2.86
C MET A 140 -11.00 3.53 2.14
N PHE A 141 -11.50 4.07 1.02
CA PHE A 141 -12.44 3.35 0.16
C PHE A 141 -11.82 2.06 -0.42
N GLY A 142 -10.55 2.12 -0.85
CA GLY A 142 -9.81 0.95 -1.31
C GLY A 142 -9.62 -0.11 -0.22
N VAL A 143 -9.34 0.32 1.03
CA VAL A 143 -9.24 -0.57 2.20
C VAL A 143 -10.56 -1.32 2.40
N ALA A 144 -11.69 -0.60 2.46
CA ALA A 144 -13.01 -1.21 2.63
C ALA A 144 -13.34 -2.18 1.48
N LEU A 145 -13.00 -1.81 0.24
CA LEU A 145 -13.30 -2.62 -0.94
C LEU A 145 -12.47 -3.91 -0.99
N ALA A 146 -11.26 -3.94 -0.44
CA ALA A 146 -10.40 -5.13 -0.44
C ALA A 146 -11.15 -6.36 0.11
N TYR A 147 -11.91 -6.17 1.18
CA TYR A 147 -12.64 -7.24 1.84
C TYR A 147 -13.84 -7.80 1.06
N PHE A 148 -14.33 -7.07 0.07
CA PHE A 148 -15.36 -7.56 -0.86
C PHE A 148 -14.77 -8.10 -2.15
N LEU A 149 -13.66 -7.50 -2.58
CA LEU A 149 -13.06 -7.80 -3.86
C LEU A 149 -12.52 -9.24 -3.91
N PHE A 150 -11.77 -9.66 -2.89
CA PHE A 150 -11.20 -11.00 -2.85
C PHE A 150 -12.26 -12.11 -2.79
N PRO A 151 -13.28 -12.01 -1.91
CA PRO A 151 -14.39 -12.97 -1.90
C PRO A 151 -15.19 -13.02 -3.19
N ALA A 152 -15.35 -11.89 -3.91
CA ALA A 152 -16.07 -11.85 -5.18
C ALA A 152 -15.45 -12.75 -6.28
N PHE A 153 -14.18 -13.07 -6.17
CA PHE A 153 -13.48 -13.99 -7.07
C PHE A 153 -13.44 -15.43 -6.55
N ASN A 154 -14.00 -15.70 -5.36
CA ASN A 154 -14.12 -17.07 -4.87
C ASN A 154 -15.20 -17.81 -5.64
N THR A 155 -14.83 -18.91 -6.27
CA THR A 155 -15.77 -19.84 -6.89
C THR A 155 -15.76 -21.16 -6.10
N PRO A 156 -16.93 -21.77 -5.85
CA PRO A 156 -17.00 -23.02 -5.08
C PRO A 156 -16.18 -24.16 -5.71
N ASP A 157 -16.06 -24.15 -7.03
CA ASP A 157 -15.42 -25.21 -7.81
C ASP A 157 -13.92 -24.97 -8.08
N ASP A 158 -13.40 -23.76 -7.75
CA ASP A 158 -11.99 -23.41 -7.96
C ASP A 158 -11.37 -22.81 -6.69
N PRO A 159 -10.58 -23.59 -5.96
CA PRO A 159 -9.86 -23.11 -4.77
C PRO A 159 -8.89 -21.95 -5.06
N ASN A 160 -8.45 -21.79 -6.31
CA ASN A 160 -7.52 -20.77 -6.75
C ASN A 160 -8.21 -19.56 -7.40
N GLY A 161 -9.54 -19.56 -7.51
CA GLY A 161 -10.32 -18.48 -8.13
C GLY A 161 -10.00 -17.08 -7.58
N TRP A 162 -9.69 -17.00 -6.28
CA TRP A 162 -9.29 -15.75 -5.63
C TRP A 162 -8.04 -15.08 -6.23
N LEU A 163 -7.18 -15.84 -6.91
CA LEU A 163 -6.00 -15.30 -7.59
C LEU A 163 -6.37 -14.40 -8.78
N ASN A 164 -7.57 -14.54 -9.35
CA ASN A 164 -8.02 -13.71 -10.47
C ASN A 164 -8.10 -12.22 -10.09
N VAL A 165 -8.21 -11.87 -8.80
CA VAL A 165 -8.14 -10.48 -8.34
C VAL A 165 -6.85 -9.80 -8.76
N TYR A 166 -5.74 -10.53 -8.86
CA TYR A 166 -4.44 -9.95 -9.24
C TYR A 166 -4.39 -9.52 -10.71
N TRP A 167 -5.21 -10.09 -11.59
CA TRP A 167 -5.37 -9.58 -12.95
C TRP A 167 -6.06 -8.21 -12.97
N LEU A 168 -7.08 -8.04 -12.13
CA LEU A 168 -7.75 -6.75 -11.98
C LEU A 168 -6.78 -5.70 -11.42
N LEU A 169 -6.03 -6.04 -10.37
CA LEU A 169 -5.08 -5.12 -9.75
C LEU A 169 -3.91 -4.78 -10.68
N ALA A 170 -3.40 -5.76 -11.43
CA ALA A 170 -2.40 -5.52 -12.47
C ALA A 170 -2.94 -4.60 -13.57
N GLY A 171 -4.18 -4.83 -14.04
CA GLY A 171 -4.85 -3.98 -15.03
C GLY A 171 -5.01 -2.53 -14.55
N LEU A 172 -5.48 -2.33 -13.32
CA LEU A 172 -5.60 -1.00 -12.71
C LEU A 172 -4.23 -0.31 -12.57
N SER A 173 -3.19 -1.07 -12.18
CA SER A 173 -1.82 -0.55 -12.09
C SER A 173 -1.29 -0.10 -13.46
N VAL A 174 -1.57 -0.86 -14.53
CA VAL A 174 -1.22 -0.48 -15.90
C VAL A 174 -2.00 0.78 -16.34
N VAL A 175 -3.28 0.86 -16.03
CA VAL A 175 -4.10 2.06 -16.32
C VAL A 175 -3.48 3.29 -15.61
N SER A 176 -3.16 3.16 -14.32
CA SER A 176 -2.51 4.23 -13.56
C SER A 176 -1.14 4.60 -14.17
N PHE A 177 -0.36 3.60 -14.57
CA PHE A 177 0.93 3.82 -15.24
C PHE A 177 0.77 4.66 -16.52
N VAL A 178 -0.21 4.33 -17.36
CA VAL A 178 -0.46 5.07 -18.62
C VAL A 178 -0.89 6.50 -18.35
N PHE A 179 -1.79 6.73 -17.39
CA PHE A 179 -2.19 8.09 -17.00
C PHE A 179 -1.00 8.89 -16.48
N LEU A 180 -0.20 8.30 -15.61
CA LEU A 180 0.99 8.95 -15.05
C LEU A 180 2.05 9.22 -16.13
N TYR A 181 2.29 8.27 -17.01
CA TYR A 181 3.26 8.42 -18.10
C TYR A 181 2.91 9.60 -19.01
N ARG A 182 1.61 9.76 -19.31
CA ARG A 182 1.10 10.87 -20.14
C ARG A 182 0.97 12.19 -19.38
N ALA A 183 0.97 12.17 -18.06
CA ALA A 183 0.89 13.39 -17.26
C ALA A 183 2.21 14.17 -17.38
N GLU A 184 2.10 15.45 -17.70
CA GLU A 184 3.22 16.38 -17.69
C GLU A 184 3.05 17.30 -16.48
N PHE A 185 4.03 17.33 -15.61
CA PHE A 185 4.15 18.29 -14.51
C PHE A 185 5.62 18.61 -14.29
N ASP A 186 5.85 19.80 -13.79
CA ASP A 186 7.17 20.24 -13.41
C ASP A 186 7.51 19.65 -12.03
N GLU A 187 8.56 18.88 -11.97
CA GLU A 187 9.04 18.29 -10.70
C GLU A 187 9.89 19.27 -9.89
N GLY A 188 10.07 20.50 -10.39
CA GLY A 188 11.01 21.47 -9.85
C GLY A 188 12.46 21.15 -10.26
N ASP A 189 13.34 22.11 -10.02
CA ASP A 189 14.77 21.89 -10.26
C ASP A 189 15.29 20.81 -9.31
N GLU A 190 16.09 19.88 -9.84
CA GLU A 190 16.85 18.95 -9.02
C GLU A 190 17.58 19.73 -7.94
N ILE A 191 17.45 19.34 -6.67
CA ILE A 191 18.18 19.98 -5.58
C ILE A 191 19.65 19.52 -5.73
N PRO A 192 20.52 20.35 -6.31
CA PRO A 192 21.92 19.94 -6.49
C PRO A 192 22.61 19.97 -5.13
N GLY A 193 23.21 18.89 -4.74
CA GLY A 193 24.28 18.91 -3.76
C GLY A 193 23.92 18.76 -2.29
N ALA A 194 22.70 18.31 -1.94
CA ALA A 194 22.46 17.87 -0.58
C ALA A 194 23.36 16.65 -0.27
N ASP A 195 24.22 16.77 0.73
CA ASP A 195 25.04 15.66 1.19
C ASP A 195 24.12 14.65 1.89
N LEU A 196 23.98 13.46 1.31
CA LEU A 196 23.18 12.37 1.88
C LEU A 196 23.50 12.14 3.36
N LYS A 197 24.77 12.29 3.73
CA LYS A 197 25.23 12.11 5.09
C LYS A 197 24.68 13.21 6.02
N GLU A 198 24.64 14.45 5.56
CA GLU A 198 24.08 15.57 6.33
C GLU A 198 22.56 15.42 6.50
N ASP A 199 21.85 14.99 5.45
CA ASP A 199 20.41 14.72 5.51
C ASP A 199 20.10 13.62 6.54
N PHE A 200 20.83 12.51 6.50
CA PHE A 200 20.69 11.43 7.47
C PHE A 200 21.00 11.90 8.90
N LEU A 201 22.06 12.65 9.11
CA LEU A 201 22.41 13.19 10.43
C LEU A 201 21.33 14.15 10.96
N ALA A 202 20.77 14.99 10.08
CA ALA A 202 19.67 15.89 10.42
C ALA A 202 18.40 15.13 10.85
N MET A 203 18.06 14.04 10.16
CA MET A 203 16.96 13.16 10.51
C MET A 203 17.16 12.54 11.91
N PHE A 204 18.34 11.98 12.19
CA PHE A 204 18.65 11.43 13.51
C PHE A 204 18.62 12.49 14.62
N LYS A 205 19.04 13.72 14.34
CA LYS A 205 18.95 14.82 15.28
C LYS A 205 17.51 15.20 15.65
N LEU A 206 16.56 15.05 14.69
CA LEU A 206 15.13 15.23 14.97
C LEU A 206 14.60 14.17 15.93
N LEU A 207 15.07 12.92 15.83
CA LEU A 207 14.68 11.84 16.73
C LEU A 207 15.09 12.06 18.19
N SER A 208 16.03 12.97 18.46
CA SER A 208 16.43 13.31 19.82
C SER A 208 15.47 14.28 20.54
N ARG A 209 14.50 14.87 19.83
CA ARG A 209 13.53 15.78 20.45
C ARG A 209 12.43 15.01 21.16
N VAL A 210 12.16 15.34 22.42
CA VAL A 210 11.14 14.68 23.26
C VAL A 210 9.77 14.64 22.59
N LEU A 211 9.34 15.75 21.98
CA LEU A 211 8.05 15.81 21.26
C LEU A 211 7.98 14.78 20.13
N VAL A 212 9.07 14.62 19.38
CA VAL A 212 9.15 13.65 18.28
C VAL A 212 9.12 12.22 18.81
N ILE A 213 9.84 11.95 19.90
CA ILE A 213 9.83 10.61 20.55
C ILE A 213 8.42 10.25 21.02
N VAL A 214 7.75 11.18 21.72
CA VAL A 214 6.37 10.95 22.20
C VAL A 214 5.42 10.71 21.04
N PHE A 215 5.52 11.50 19.96
CA PHE A 215 4.71 11.31 18.76
C PHE A 215 4.95 9.94 18.12
N ILE A 216 6.23 9.56 17.91
CA ILE A 216 6.58 8.25 17.32
C ILE A 216 6.06 7.10 18.19
N PHE A 217 6.21 7.18 19.51
CA PHE A 217 5.74 6.14 20.42
C PHE A 217 4.22 6.03 20.41
N SER A 218 3.50 7.16 20.40
CA SER A 218 2.04 7.17 20.31
C SER A 218 1.55 6.60 18.97
N ALA A 219 2.18 7.00 17.86
CA ALA A 219 1.89 6.47 16.53
C ALA A 219 2.19 4.97 16.44
N PHE A 220 3.31 4.52 17.03
CA PHE A 220 3.65 3.09 17.09
C PHE A 220 2.59 2.27 17.82
N LEU A 221 2.13 2.71 18.98
CA LEU A 221 1.08 2.02 19.73
C LEU A 221 -0.24 1.99 18.95
N PHE A 222 -0.62 3.11 18.34
CA PHE A 222 -1.83 3.20 17.52
C PHE A 222 -1.78 2.21 16.36
N VAL A 223 -0.72 2.28 15.54
CA VAL A 223 -0.56 1.40 14.36
C VAL A 223 -0.44 -0.07 14.76
N MET A 224 0.21 -0.38 15.88
CA MET A 224 0.31 -1.75 16.39
C MET A 224 -1.08 -2.34 16.70
N ILE A 225 -1.96 -1.57 17.32
CA ILE A 225 -3.32 -2.01 17.63
C ILE A 225 -4.15 -2.13 16.35
N GLU A 226 -4.13 -1.09 15.52
CA GLU A 226 -4.88 -1.04 14.26
C GLU A 226 -4.50 -2.19 13.33
N GLN A 227 -3.22 -2.34 13.01
CA GLN A 227 -2.73 -3.38 12.12
C GLN A 227 -2.93 -4.78 12.70
N GLY A 228 -2.73 -4.94 14.03
CA GLY A 228 -2.98 -6.22 14.69
C GLY A 228 -4.43 -6.67 14.55
N ILE A 229 -5.38 -5.77 14.73
CA ILE A 229 -6.81 -6.08 14.54
C ILE A 229 -7.09 -6.38 13.06
N MET A 230 -6.72 -5.49 12.15
CA MET A 230 -7.05 -5.62 10.73
C MET A 230 -6.47 -6.88 10.09
N THR A 231 -5.24 -7.23 10.45
CA THR A 231 -4.56 -8.42 9.89
C THR A 231 -5.20 -9.72 10.35
N TRP A 232 -5.57 -9.82 11.63
CA TRP A 232 -6.07 -11.06 12.20
C TRP A 232 -7.59 -11.19 12.18
N LEU A 233 -8.33 -10.12 11.90
CA LEU A 233 -9.79 -10.11 11.89
C LEU A 233 -10.40 -11.14 10.92
N PRO A 234 -9.91 -11.34 9.67
CA PRO A 234 -10.41 -12.38 8.80
C PRO A 234 -10.26 -13.79 9.41
N THR A 235 -9.09 -14.08 9.98
CA THR A 235 -8.83 -15.37 10.63
C THR A 235 -9.68 -15.56 11.88
N PHE A 236 -9.87 -14.52 12.67
CA PHE A 236 -10.70 -14.54 13.88
C PHE A 236 -12.18 -14.80 13.53
N ASN A 237 -12.72 -14.11 12.54
CA ASN A 237 -14.10 -14.27 12.10
C ASN A 237 -14.38 -15.68 11.54
N ASP A 238 -13.44 -16.21 10.76
CA ASP A 238 -13.56 -17.57 10.18
C ASP A 238 -13.43 -18.67 11.24
N ARG A 239 -12.45 -18.59 12.14
CA ARG A 239 -12.12 -19.70 13.05
C ARG A 239 -12.80 -19.64 14.40
N VAL A 240 -12.95 -18.45 14.96
CA VAL A 240 -13.48 -18.24 16.32
C VAL A 240 -14.98 -17.96 16.28
N LEU A 241 -15.39 -16.95 15.50
CA LEU A 241 -16.80 -16.59 15.40
C LEU A 241 -17.58 -17.51 14.44
N LYS A 242 -16.88 -18.17 13.51
CA LYS A 242 -17.49 -19.05 12.48
C LYS A 242 -18.61 -18.35 11.73
N LEU A 243 -18.40 -17.08 11.38
CA LEU A 243 -19.38 -16.29 10.67
C LEU A 243 -19.63 -16.87 9.27
N PRO A 244 -20.87 -16.85 8.77
CA PRO A 244 -21.13 -17.09 7.36
C PRO A 244 -20.35 -16.09 6.51
N PRO A 245 -19.86 -16.49 5.31
CA PRO A 245 -19.01 -15.63 4.46
C PRO A 245 -19.59 -14.24 4.17
N ASP A 246 -20.92 -14.14 4.03
CA ASP A 246 -21.61 -12.90 3.77
C ASP A 246 -21.53 -11.92 4.97
N LEU A 247 -21.68 -12.45 6.19
CA LEU A 247 -21.59 -11.64 7.42
C LEU A 247 -20.15 -11.34 7.80
N GLU A 248 -19.20 -12.25 7.50
CA GLU A 248 -17.78 -12.05 7.72
C GLU A 248 -17.28 -10.80 6.99
N ASN A 249 -17.60 -10.69 5.70
CA ASN A 249 -17.18 -9.55 4.88
C ASN A 249 -17.76 -8.22 5.36
N ILE A 250 -19.03 -8.21 5.77
CA ILE A 250 -19.69 -7.02 6.31
C ILE A 250 -19.07 -6.62 7.66
N ALA A 251 -18.78 -7.58 8.53
CA ALA A 251 -18.16 -7.30 9.83
C ALA A 251 -16.76 -6.68 9.69
N ILE A 252 -15.95 -7.19 8.75
CA ILE A 252 -14.61 -6.67 8.48
C ILE A 252 -14.69 -5.27 7.87
N MET A 253 -15.60 -5.04 6.91
CA MET A 253 -15.82 -3.72 6.33
C MET A 253 -16.22 -2.68 7.39
N LEU A 254 -17.18 -3.02 8.25
CA LEU A 254 -17.60 -2.10 9.31
C LEU A 254 -16.45 -1.79 10.26
N SER A 255 -15.61 -2.76 10.58
CA SER A 255 -14.42 -2.55 11.42
C SER A 255 -13.42 -1.61 10.76
N SER A 256 -13.20 -1.76 9.44
CA SER A 256 -12.25 -0.91 8.68
C SER A 256 -12.75 0.53 8.48
N ILE A 257 -14.06 0.77 8.60
CA ILE A 257 -14.65 2.12 8.55
C ILE A 257 -14.58 2.79 9.93
N LEU A 258 -14.62 2.00 11.00
CA LEU A 258 -14.62 2.50 12.37
C LEU A 258 -13.21 2.70 12.96
N ALA A 259 -12.18 2.13 12.33
CA ALA A 259 -10.77 2.30 12.70
C ALA A 259 -10.19 3.57 12.06
#